data_29c1f15ed32e8a995c8f4e09a4b0bde8
#
_entry.id   29c1f15ed32e8a995c8f4e09a4b0bde8
#
_cell.length_a   1.000
_cell.length_b   1.000
_cell.length_c   1.000
_cell.angle_alpha   90.00
_cell.angle_beta   90.00
_cell.angle_gamma   90.00
#
_symmetry.space_group_name_H-M   'P 1'
#
loop_
_entity.id
_entity.type
_entity.pdbx_description
1 polymer ?
#
loop_
_entity_poly.entity_id
_entity_poly.type
_entity_poly.pdbx_seq_one_letter_code
_entity_poly.pdbx_strand_id
1 'polypeptide(L)'
;MQIRPAARAELRLLQDIERAAGEPFRSLGMAAVADDEPLPLDLLERYRRAGHAWVTADTDDRPVAYLLSEPVDGAAHIEQLSVHPAAARRGLGRGLIDHLAAVAAADGLAALTLTTFADVPWNAPYYARLGFRALGDDELTDGLREIRLAEAQHGLDRWPRVCMRRPL
;
A
#
# COMPACT_ATOMS: atom_id res chain seq x y z
N MET A 1 18.90 -6.49 -2.81
CA MET A 1 17.60 -6.14 -3.41
C MET A 1 17.58 -4.67 -3.77
N GLN A 2 16.95 -4.32 -4.86
CA GLN A 2 16.96 -2.97 -5.40
C GLN A 2 15.55 -2.40 -5.50
N ILE A 3 15.37 -1.13 -5.06
CA ILE A 3 14.13 -0.39 -5.26
C ILE A 3 14.27 0.44 -6.53
N ARG A 4 13.30 0.32 -7.43
CA ARG A 4 13.25 1.05 -8.70
C ARG A 4 11.81 1.26 -9.16
N PRO A 5 11.58 2.15 -10.16
CA PRO A 5 10.26 2.24 -10.78
C PRO A 5 9.83 0.91 -11.40
N ALA A 6 8.52 0.64 -11.36
CA ALA A 6 7.95 -0.51 -12.04
C ALA A 6 8.05 -0.36 -13.56
N ALA A 7 8.32 -1.46 -14.28
CA ALA A 7 8.30 -1.49 -15.73
C ALA A 7 6.92 -1.94 -16.24
N ARG A 8 6.53 -1.47 -17.43
CA ARG A 8 5.24 -1.82 -18.03
C ARG A 8 5.05 -3.34 -18.17
N ALA A 9 6.10 -4.06 -18.55
CA ALA A 9 6.03 -5.51 -18.74
C ALA A 9 5.83 -6.29 -17.43
N GLU A 10 5.97 -5.63 -16.27
CA GLU A 10 5.87 -6.27 -14.95
C GLU A 10 4.48 -6.18 -14.32
N LEU A 11 3.53 -5.45 -14.90
CA LEU A 11 2.26 -5.15 -14.24
C LEU A 11 1.44 -6.40 -13.92
N ARG A 12 1.48 -7.42 -14.75
CA ARG A 12 0.81 -8.70 -14.44
C ARG A 12 1.46 -9.39 -13.24
N LEU A 13 2.77 -9.28 -13.11
CA LEU A 13 3.50 -9.82 -11.95
C LEU A 13 3.09 -9.09 -10.66
N LEU A 14 2.84 -7.77 -10.72
CA LEU A 14 2.33 -7.03 -9.56
C LEU A 14 0.96 -7.55 -9.11
N GLN A 15 0.10 -7.91 -10.05
CA GLN A 15 -1.18 -8.56 -9.71
C GLN A 15 -0.97 -9.91 -9.02
N ASP A 16 -0.01 -10.70 -9.48
CA ASP A 16 0.32 -11.99 -8.85
C ASP A 16 0.88 -11.80 -7.44
N ILE A 17 1.70 -10.78 -7.22
CA ILE A 17 2.21 -10.42 -5.89
C ILE A 17 1.05 -10.03 -4.96
N GLU A 18 0.10 -9.22 -5.44
CA GLU A 18 -1.05 -8.81 -4.65
C GLU A 18 -1.92 -10.01 -4.25
N ARG A 19 -2.19 -10.92 -5.19
CA ARG A 19 -2.93 -12.16 -4.88
C ARG A 19 -2.23 -13.01 -3.83
N ALA A 20 -0.94 -13.21 -3.99
CA ALA A 20 -0.13 -13.98 -3.04
C ALA A 20 -0.10 -13.31 -1.66
N ALA A 21 0.05 -11.99 -1.61
CA ALA A 21 0.06 -11.23 -0.36
C ALA A 21 -1.30 -11.23 0.35
N GLY A 22 -2.40 -11.37 -0.39
CA GLY A 22 -3.75 -11.45 0.17
C GLY A 22 -4.10 -12.81 0.76
N GLU A 23 -3.42 -13.88 0.38
CA GLU A 23 -3.76 -15.24 0.81
C GLU A 23 -3.75 -15.44 2.34
N PRO A 24 -2.82 -14.87 3.11
CA PRO A 24 -2.81 -15.01 4.57
C PRO A 24 -4.09 -14.51 5.28
N PHE A 25 -4.87 -13.60 4.67
CA PHE A 25 -6.13 -13.14 5.25
C PHE A 25 -7.15 -14.27 5.40
N ARG A 26 -7.07 -15.31 4.57
CA ARG A 26 -7.98 -16.45 4.61
C ARG A 26 -7.99 -17.14 5.98
N SER A 27 -6.82 -17.29 6.60
CA SER A 27 -6.71 -17.91 7.93
C SER A 27 -7.27 -17.05 9.07
N LEU A 28 -7.56 -15.78 8.79
CA LEU A 28 -8.21 -14.87 9.75
C LEU A 28 -9.74 -14.80 9.57
N GLY A 29 -10.31 -15.68 8.75
CA GLY A 29 -11.74 -15.62 8.43
C GLY A 29 -12.09 -14.48 7.46
N MET A 30 -11.13 -13.95 6.73
CA MET A 30 -11.29 -12.84 5.79
C MET A 30 -11.15 -13.32 4.34
N ALA A 31 -11.85 -14.41 4.01
CA ALA A 31 -11.79 -15.01 2.67
C ALA A 31 -12.15 -14.00 1.56
N ALA A 32 -13.10 -13.10 1.82
CA ALA A 32 -13.48 -12.08 0.84
C ALA A 32 -12.31 -11.12 0.49
N VAL A 33 -11.41 -10.86 1.45
CA VAL A 33 -10.20 -10.07 1.19
C VAL A 33 -9.17 -10.90 0.41
N ALA A 34 -8.96 -12.16 0.81
CA ALA A 34 -8.05 -13.06 0.09
C ALA A 34 -8.47 -13.31 -1.36
N ASP A 35 -9.77 -13.34 -1.63
CA ASP A 35 -10.35 -13.60 -2.95
C ASP A 35 -10.62 -12.33 -3.76
N ASP A 36 -10.34 -11.14 -3.21
CA ASP A 36 -10.57 -9.88 -3.91
C ASP A 36 -9.70 -9.79 -5.17
N GLU A 37 -10.28 -9.19 -6.22
CA GLU A 37 -9.57 -8.99 -7.47
C GLU A 37 -8.43 -7.98 -7.28
N PRO A 38 -7.25 -8.22 -7.87
CA PRO A 38 -6.19 -7.24 -7.84
C PRO A 38 -6.56 -6.00 -8.66
N LEU A 39 -5.81 -4.91 -8.45
CA LEU A 39 -5.99 -3.69 -9.22
C LEU A 39 -5.88 -3.98 -10.73
N PRO A 40 -6.78 -3.41 -11.56
CA PRO A 40 -6.75 -3.62 -13.00
C PRO A 40 -5.46 -3.12 -13.65
N LEU A 41 -5.05 -3.74 -14.76
CA LEU A 41 -3.81 -3.38 -15.47
C LEU A 41 -3.80 -1.92 -15.94
N ASP A 42 -4.92 -1.38 -16.38
CA ASP A 42 -5.04 0.02 -16.81
C ASP A 42 -4.81 0.99 -15.65
N LEU A 43 -5.28 0.66 -14.45
CA LEU A 43 -5.04 1.46 -13.26
C LEU A 43 -3.57 1.37 -12.82
N LEU A 44 -2.97 0.18 -12.82
CA LEU A 44 -1.54 0.01 -12.54
C LEU A 44 -0.68 0.81 -13.52
N GLU A 45 -1.04 0.82 -14.80
CA GLU A 45 -0.34 1.59 -15.83
C GLU A 45 -0.44 3.10 -15.57
N ARG A 46 -1.57 3.58 -15.09
CA ARG A 46 -1.74 4.99 -14.70
C ARG A 46 -0.78 5.38 -13.57
N TYR A 47 -0.68 4.56 -12.53
CA TYR A 47 0.29 4.78 -11.45
C TYR A 47 1.72 4.77 -11.98
N ARG A 48 2.05 3.80 -12.84
CA ARG A 48 3.39 3.70 -13.42
C ARG A 48 3.75 4.95 -14.24
N ARG A 49 2.86 5.39 -15.11
CA ARG A 49 3.08 6.59 -15.94
C ARG A 49 3.21 7.85 -15.12
N ALA A 50 2.52 7.94 -14.02
CA ALA A 50 2.62 9.08 -13.10
C ALA A 50 3.92 9.09 -12.27
N GLY A 51 4.74 8.03 -12.35
CA GLY A 51 5.94 7.89 -11.53
C GLY A 51 5.65 7.47 -10.09
N HIS A 52 4.50 6.83 -9.86
CA HIS A 52 3.99 6.49 -8.53
C HIS A 52 3.90 4.98 -8.28
N ALA A 53 4.64 4.19 -9.04
CA ALA A 53 4.71 2.74 -8.88
C ALA A 53 6.16 2.31 -8.67
N TRP A 54 6.46 1.76 -7.51
CA TRP A 54 7.80 1.35 -7.11
C TRP A 54 7.81 -0.15 -6.84
N VAL A 55 8.91 -0.82 -7.21
CA VAL A 55 9.11 -2.24 -6.92
C VAL A 55 10.40 -2.45 -6.15
N THR A 56 10.42 -3.49 -5.32
CA THR A 56 11.66 -4.09 -4.85
C THR A 56 11.94 -5.31 -5.71
N ALA A 57 13.07 -5.32 -6.40
CA ALA A 57 13.49 -6.42 -7.25
C ALA A 57 14.57 -7.25 -6.57
N ASP A 58 14.55 -8.57 -6.80
CA ASP A 58 15.55 -9.49 -6.30
C ASP A 58 16.84 -9.45 -7.15
N THR A 59 17.76 -10.38 -6.89
CA THR A 59 19.04 -10.47 -7.59
C THR A 59 18.91 -10.81 -9.08
N ASP A 60 17.78 -11.39 -9.49
CA ASP A 60 17.46 -11.67 -10.89
C ASP A 60 16.65 -10.54 -11.53
N ASP A 61 16.61 -9.36 -10.87
CA ASP A 61 15.85 -8.19 -11.28
C ASP A 61 14.33 -8.43 -11.38
N ARG A 62 13.81 -9.40 -10.63
CA ARG A 62 12.40 -9.75 -10.61
C ARG A 62 11.70 -9.09 -9.41
N PRO A 63 10.61 -8.34 -9.62
CA PRO A 63 9.84 -7.78 -8.52
C PRO A 63 9.32 -8.83 -7.55
N VAL A 64 9.49 -8.57 -6.25
CA VAL A 64 8.99 -9.41 -5.15
C VAL A 64 8.12 -8.60 -4.17
N ALA A 65 8.09 -7.28 -4.33
CA ALA A 65 7.24 -6.37 -3.57
C ALA A 65 6.97 -5.12 -4.41
N TYR A 66 5.87 -4.44 -4.13
CA TYR A 66 5.59 -3.18 -4.80
C TYR A 66 4.78 -2.22 -3.94
N LEU A 67 4.84 -0.93 -4.29
CA LEU A 67 4.11 0.13 -3.64
C LEU A 67 3.54 1.07 -4.71
N LEU A 68 2.26 1.43 -4.55
CA LEU A 68 1.60 2.47 -5.32
C LEU A 68 1.25 3.64 -4.40
N SER A 69 1.41 4.84 -4.90
CA SER A 69 1.05 6.05 -4.16
C SER A 69 0.41 7.09 -5.06
N GLU A 70 -0.29 8.04 -4.45
CA GLU A 70 -0.81 9.22 -5.13
C GLU A 70 -0.85 10.40 -4.17
N PRO A 71 -0.72 11.64 -4.64
CA PRO A 71 -0.91 12.80 -3.79
C PRO A 71 -2.36 12.92 -3.37
N VAL A 72 -2.60 13.07 -2.06
CA VAL A 72 -3.93 13.33 -1.49
C VAL A 72 -3.77 14.40 -0.41
N ASP A 73 -4.37 15.56 -0.61
CA ASP A 73 -4.42 16.67 0.36
C ASP A 73 -3.03 17.03 0.93
N GLY A 74 -2.02 17.10 0.08
CA GLY A 74 -0.66 17.47 0.47
C GLY A 74 0.17 16.37 1.11
N ALA A 75 -0.30 15.14 1.09
CA ALA A 75 0.43 13.95 1.54
C ALA A 75 0.58 12.95 0.40
N ALA A 76 1.56 12.05 0.50
CA ALA A 76 1.64 10.88 -0.38
C ALA A 76 0.80 9.77 0.25
N HIS A 77 -0.32 9.46 -0.38
CA HIS A 77 -1.19 8.38 0.06
C HIS A 77 -0.74 7.06 -0.53
N ILE A 78 -0.46 6.08 0.32
CA ILE A 78 -0.10 4.73 -0.10
C ILE A 78 -1.39 3.99 -0.46
N GLU A 79 -1.59 3.76 -1.75
CA GLU A 79 -2.77 3.04 -2.24
C GLU A 79 -2.63 1.55 -2.08
N GLN A 80 -1.44 1.01 -2.31
CA GLN A 80 -1.16 -0.42 -2.21
C GLN A 80 0.28 -0.65 -1.78
N LEU A 81 0.47 -1.58 -0.87
CA LEU A 81 1.78 -2.12 -0.51
C LEU A 81 1.63 -3.63 -0.38
N SER A 82 2.31 -4.36 -1.23
CA SER A 82 2.27 -5.82 -1.23
C SER A 82 3.67 -6.39 -1.26
N VAL A 83 3.92 -7.39 -0.40
CA VAL A 83 5.16 -8.16 -0.38
C VAL A 83 4.80 -9.62 -0.60
N HIS A 84 5.42 -10.25 -1.60
CA HIS A 84 5.19 -11.68 -1.83
C HIS A 84 5.57 -12.47 -0.56
N PRO A 85 4.75 -13.42 -0.10
CA PRO A 85 5.02 -14.16 1.15
C PRO A 85 6.38 -14.84 1.18
N ALA A 86 6.89 -15.32 0.04
CA ALA A 86 8.21 -15.91 -0.07
C ALA A 86 9.35 -14.92 0.24
N ALA A 87 9.11 -13.63 0.15
CA ALA A 87 10.06 -12.56 0.44
C ALA A 87 9.71 -11.79 1.74
N ALA A 88 8.74 -12.28 2.51
CA ALA A 88 8.32 -11.64 3.75
C ALA A 88 9.41 -11.66 4.84
N ARG A 89 9.25 -10.74 5.81
CA ARG A 89 10.14 -10.61 6.98
C ARG A 89 11.60 -10.26 6.64
N ARG A 90 11.81 -9.58 5.52
CA ARG A 90 13.12 -9.07 5.09
C ARG A 90 13.21 -7.55 5.10
N GLY A 91 12.19 -6.87 5.66
CA GLY A 91 12.15 -5.42 5.71
C GLY A 91 11.81 -4.74 4.38
N LEU A 92 11.27 -5.45 3.40
CA LEU A 92 11.00 -4.90 2.08
C LEU A 92 9.89 -3.85 2.10
N GLY A 93 8.83 -4.08 2.88
CA GLY A 93 7.75 -3.10 3.04
C GLY A 93 8.26 -1.81 3.67
N ARG A 94 9.07 -1.92 4.72
CA ARG A 94 9.71 -0.76 5.34
C ARG A 94 10.60 -0.01 4.35
N GLY A 95 11.40 -0.74 3.59
CA GLY A 95 12.29 -0.14 2.59
C GLY A 95 11.52 0.66 1.54
N LEU A 96 10.41 0.13 1.03
CA LEU A 96 9.55 0.85 0.08
C LEU A 96 8.91 2.09 0.70
N ILE A 97 8.44 2.00 1.94
CA ILE A 97 7.87 3.15 2.65
C ILE A 97 8.92 4.24 2.88
N ASP A 98 10.13 3.87 3.31
CA ASP A 98 11.20 4.84 3.54
C ASP A 98 11.66 5.48 2.22
N HIS A 99 11.68 4.71 1.14
CA HIS A 99 11.95 5.25 -0.20
C HIS A 99 10.88 6.27 -0.62
N LEU A 100 9.60 5.93 -0.46
CA LEU A 100 8.52 6.87 -0.74
C LEU A 100 8.62 8.12 0.12
N ALA A 101 8.98 7.98 1.41
CA ALA A 101 9.15 9.13 2.31
C ALA A 101 10.19 10.11 1.77
N ALA A 102 11.32 9.60 1.28
CA ALA A 102 12.37 10.44 0.69
C ALA A 102 11.89 11.14 -0.58
N VAL A 103 11.20 10.44 -1.47
CA VAL A 103 10.63 11.01 -2.71
C VAL A 103 9.58 12.06 -2.38
N ALA A 104 8.65 11.76 -1.47
CA ALA A 104 7.59 12.67 -1.07
C ALA A 104 8.14 13.95 -0.42
N ALA A 105 9.16 13.83 0.45
CA ALA A 105 9.81 14.98 1.05
C ALA A 105 10.47 15.87 0.00
N ALA A 106 11.15 15.27 -0.98
CA ALA A 106 11.75 16.01 -2.10
C ALA A 106 10.70 16.75 -2.94
N ASP A 107 9.49 16.18 -3.04
CA ASP A 107 8.35 16.79 -3.75
C ASP A 107 7.59 17.83 -2.89
N GLY A 108 8.03 18.10 -1.67
CA GLY A 108 7.41 19.08 -0.79
C GLY A 108 6.13 18.62 -0.10
N LEU A 109 5.84 17.33 -0.09
CA LEU A 109 4.68 16.78 0.62
C LEU A 109 4.95 16.71 2.13
N ALA A 110 3.88 16.78 2.93
CA ALA A 110 4.00 16.93 4.38
C ALA A 110 4.02 15.60 5.14
N ALA A 111 3.49 14.55 4.56
CA ALA A 111 3.30 13.28 5.26
C ALA A 111 3.09 12.12 4.28
N LEU A 112 3.16 10.90 4.83
CA LEU A 112 2.58 9.70 4.21
C LEU A 112 1.25 9.38 4.89
N THR A 113 0.27 8.93 4.12
CA THR A 113 -1.00 8.43 4.64
C THR A 113 -1.32 7.06 4.05
N LEU A 114 -2.15 6.31 4.72
CA LEU A 114 -2.70 5.04 4.24
C LEU A 114 -4.01 4.73 4.96
N THR A 115 -4.76 3.77 4.42
CA THR A 115 -5.87 3.12 5.12
C THR A 115 -5.56 1.63 5.22
N THR A 116 -5.98 1.01 6.33
CA THR A 116 -5.65 -0.39 6.57
C THR A 116 -6.61 -1.01 7.59
N PHE A 117 -6.57 -2.33 7.75
CA PHE A 117 -7.33 -3.02 8.78
C PHE A 117 -6.72 -2.77 10.16
N ALA A 118 -7.57 -2.38 11.12
CA ALA A 118 -7.13 -1.99 12.46
C ALA A 118 -6.54 -3.15 13.25
N ASP A 119 -7.10 -4.35 13.10
CA ASP A 119 -6.82 -5.48 13.99
C ASP A 119 -5.97 -6.59 13.35
N VAL A 120 -5.63 -6.45 12.06
CA VAL A 120 -4.77 -7.43 11.36
C VAL A 120 -3.31 -7.17 11.74
N PRO A 121 -2.57 -8.17 12.28
CA PRO A 121 -1.21 -7.94 12.81
C PRO A 121 -0.21 -7.32 11.84
N TRP A 122 -0.32 -7.64 10.55
CA TRP A 122 0.57 -7.08 9.52
C TRP A 122 0.00 -5.84 8.83
N ASN A 123 -1.06 -5.24 9.39
CA ASN A 123 -1.64 -3.97 8.93
C ASN A 123 -1.41 -2.87 9.97
N ALA A 124 -2.42 -2.30 10.61
CA ALA A 124 -2.22 -1.16 11.50
C ALA A 124 -1.14 -1.37 12.57
N PRO A 125 -1.05 -2.52 13.26
CA PRO A 125 0.05 -2.75 14.20
C PRO A 125 1.44 -2.69 13.57
N TYR A 126 1.59 -3.19 12.35
CA TYR A 126 2.84 -3.12 11.60
C TYR A 126 3.19 -1.67 11.25
N TYR A 127 2.23 -0.90 10.70
CA TYR A 127 2.47 0.49 10.34
C TYR A 127 2.74 1.37 11.55
N ALA A 128 2.12 1.08 12.70
CA ALA A 128 2.41 1.78 13.95
C ALA A 128 3.89 1.66 14.32
N ARG A 129 4.49 0.49 14.15
CA ARG A 129 5.93 0.28 14.37
C ARG A 129 6.81 1.05 13.39
N LEU A 130 6.28 1.46 12.24
CA LEU A 130 6.98 2.25 11.23
C LEU A 130 6.75 3.76 11.38
N GLY A 131 6.13 4.20 12.48
CA GLY A 131 5.95 5.62 12.77
C GLY A 131 4.62 6.21 12.32
N PHE A 132 3.69 5.40 11.83
CA PHE A 132 2.34 5.85 11.52
C PHE A 132 1.49 5.87 12.79
N ARG A 133 0.61 6.88 12.92
CA ARG A 133 -0.41 6.91 13.95
C ARG A 133 -1.81 6.87 13.35
N ALA A 134 -2.75 6.29 14.07
CA ALA A 134 -4.15 6.27 13.66
C ALA A 134 -4.73 7.70 13.72
N LEU A 135 -5.56 8.03 12.73
CA LEU A 135 -6.30 9.29 12.69
C LEU A 135 -7.72 9.04 13.20
N GLY A 136 -8.22 9.96 14.04
CA GLY A 136 -9.63 9.99 14.40
C GLY A 136 -10.48 10.55 13.25
N ASP A 137 -11.78 10.33 13.32
CA ASP A 137 -12.71 10.77 12.27
C ASP A 137 -12.66 12.29 12.04
N ASP A 138 -12.41 13.07 13.08
CA ASP A 138 -12.28 14.53 13.03
C ASP A 138 -10.95 14.99 12.42
N GLU A 139 -9.98 14.10 12.29
CA GLU A 139 -8.67 14.39 11.68
C GLU A 139 -8.60 14.04 10.19
N LEU A 140 -9.63 13.41 9.64
CA LEU A 140 -9.65 13.02 8.23
C LEU A 140 -9.82 14.22 7.33
N THR A 141 -8.96 14.33 6.32
CA THR A 141 -9.12 15.32 5.23
C THR A 141 -10.23 14.86 4.29
N ASP A 142 -10.71 15.78 3.44
CA ASP A 142 -11.78 15.47 2.48
C ASP A 142 -11.40 14.29 1.56
N GLY A 143 -10.16 14.26 1.05
CA GLY A 143 -9.68 13.17 0.22
C GLY A 143 -9.64 11.83 0.94
N LEU A 144 -9.22 11.82 2.21
CA LEU A 144 -9.23 10.60 3.02
C LEU A 144 -10.66 10.11 3.31
N ARG A 145 -11.61 11.03 3.53
CA ARG A 145 -13.02 10.66 3.68
C ARG A 145 -13.59 10.01 2.43
N GLU A 146 -13.28 10.55 1.26
CA GLU A 146 -13.69 9.96 -0.02
C GLU A 146 -13.13 8.56 -0.21
N ILE A 147 -11.86 8.34 0.12
CA ILE A 147 -11.22 7.02 0.05
C ILE A 147 -11.93 6.05 0.99
N ARG A 148 -12.18 6.45 2.24
CA ARG A 148 -12.88 5.60 3.22
C ARG A 148 -14.30 5.26 2.76
N LEU A 149 -15.01 6.22 2.16
CA LEU A 149 -16.34 5.98 1.62
C LEU A 149 -16.33 4.96 0.48
N ALA A 150 -15.39 5.06 -0.44
CA ALA A 150 -15.23 4.11 -1.53
C ALA A 150 -14.90 2.70 -1.01
N GLU A 151 -14.06 2.58 0.01
CA GLU A 151 -13.74 1.31 0.65
C GLU A 151 -14.97 0.69 1.32
N ALA A 152 -15.77 1.49 2.01
CA ALA A 152 -17.03 1.02 2.62
C ALA A 152 -18.01 0.51 1.56
N GLN A 153 -18.13 1.21 0.43
CA GLN A 153 -18.97 0.79 -0.70
C GLN A 153 -18.48 -0.53 -1.33
N HIS A 154 -17.18 -0.78 -1.28
CA HIS A 154 -16.58 -2.06 -1.72
C HIS A 154 -16.71 -3.18 -0.66
N GLY A 155 -17.32 -2.90 0.48
CA GLY A 155 -17.57 -3.88 1.55
C GLY A 155 -16.40 -4.10 2.50
N LEU A 156 -15.36 -3.28 2.47
CA LEU A 156 -14.19 -3.44 3.35
C LEU A 156 -14.49 -3.11 4.81
N ASP A 157 -15.54 -2.34 5.09
CA ASP A 157 -15.95 -1.97 6.46
C ASP A 157 -16.60 -3.13 7.24
N ARG A 158 -16.71 -4.33 6.65
CA ARG A 158 -17.05 -5.54 7.40
C ARG A 158 -16.05 -5.84 8.51
N TRP A 159 -14.82 -5.32 8.37
CA TRP A 159 -13.77 -5.41 9.37
C TRP A 159 -13.33 -3.99 9.74
N PRO A 160 -12.94 -3.73 11.00
CA PRO A 160 -12.49 -2.39 11.39
C PRO A 160 -11.32 -1.91 10.54
N ARG A 161 -11.44 -0.69 10.03
CA ARG A 161 -10.41 -0.01 9.24
C ARG A 161 -10.04 1.32 9.88
N VAL A 162 -8.83 1.78 9.57
CA VAL A 162 -8.30 3.02 10.11
C VAL A 162 -7.46 3.74 9.05
N CYS A 163 -7.55 5.08 9.04
CA CYS A 163 -6.57 5.91 8.34
C CYS A 163 -5.38 6.13 9.26
N MET A 164 -4.20 6.13 8.69
CA MET A 164 -2.97 6.37 9.44
C MET A 164 -2.10 7.42 8.73
N ARG A 165 -1.30 8.13 9.52
CA ARG A 165 -0.43 9.21 9.03
C ARG A 165 0.94 9.14 9.66
N ARG A 166 1.97 9.36 8.85
CA ARG A 166 3.36 9.52 9.28
C ARG A 166 3.87 10.86 8.75
N PRO A 167 4.23 11.83 9.61
CA PRO A 167 4.85 13.09 9.16
C PRO A 167 6.20 12.83 8.50
N LEU A 168 6.54 13.66 7.53
CA LEU A 168 7.85 13.65 6.87
C LEU A 168 8.83 14.60 7.54
#